data_8473150c38f440da44fa19aec3fcd1ca
#
_entry.id   8473150c38f440da44fa19aec3fcd1ca
#
_cell.length_a   1.000
_cell.length_b   1.000
_cell.length_c   1.000
_cell.angle_alpha   90.00
_cell.angle_beta   90.00
_cell.angle_gamma   90.00
#
_symmetry.space_group_name_H-M   'P 1'
#
loop_
_entity.id
_entity.type
_entity.pdbx_description
1 polymer ?
#
loop_
_entity_poly.entity_id
_entity_poly.type
_entity_poly.pdbx_seq_one_letter_code
_entity_poly.pdbx_strand_id
1 'polypeptide(L)'
;MVAVLIGMAEALKTAGVMPMYVPAPSHLVAAVAKTPSLLTENLGPTVWRASTGYAISAFCTLVAASLAVTVHRLYGFVYNFSVTMHSVPIIATAPLLALWIGTGEPLQITIAALACQFPMVVGAIQGLQAADARQRELMEVLSATKFQTLRYLLIPSALPYMIAGFKIAAPTAVLGAITGEWAGADRGIGAMMLYALSSFNTPALWLAILLTGFLAAIGYGFWALIESLVTVPGGDVELAE
;
A
#
# COMPACT_ATOMS: atom_id res chain seq x y z
N MET A 1 -18.22 19.28 3.05
CA MET A 1 -18.52 18.16 2.13
C MET A 1 -18.79 16.85 2.87
N VAL A 2 -17.86 16.32 3.67
CA VAL A 2 -18.04 15.04 4.40
C VAL A 2 -19.25 15.04 5.33
N ALA A 3 -19.44 16.07 6.15
CA ALA A 3 -20.59 16.19 7.06
C ALA A 3 -21.94 16.22 6.32
N VAL A 4 -21.99 16.84 5.13
CA VAL A 4 -23.20 16.85 4.28
C VAL A 4 -23.51 15.44 3.74
N LEU A 5 -22.48 14.69 3.32
CA LEU A 5 -22.65 13.32 2.86
C LEU A 5 -23.13 12.39 3.98
N ILE A 6 -22.58 12.54 5.18
CA ILE A 6 -23.03 11.77 6.36
C ILE A 6 -24.48 12.10 6.70
N GLY A 7 -24.85 13.38 6.75
CA GLY A 7 -26.23 13.81 7.01
C GLY A 7 -27.21 13.33 5.95
N MET A 8 -26.82 13.36 4.68
CA MET A 8 -27.62 12.85 3.58
C MET A 8 -27.80 11.32 3.66
N ALA A 9 -26.75 10.57 4.00
CA ALA A 9 -26.85 9.12 4.20
C ALA A 9 -27.80 8.77 5.36
N GLU A 10 -27.74 9.52 6.47
CA GLU A 10 -28.65 9.35 7.59
C GLU A 10 -30.10 9.65 7.18
N ALA A 11 -30.34 10.75 6.48
CA ALA A 11 -31.65 11.15 6.03
C ALA A 11 -32.26 10.15 5.02
N LEU A 12 -31.47 9.67 4.07
CA LEU A 12 -31.92 8.66 3.10
C LEU A 12 -32.26 7.32 3.77
N LYS A 13 -31.53 6.96 4.82
CA LYS A 13 -31.82 5.73 5.58
C LYS A 13 -33.10 5.87 6.39
N THR A 14 -33.29 7.00 7.09
CA THR A 14 -34.51 7.26 7.86
C THR A 14 -35.76 7.40 6.97
N ALA A 15 -35.57 7.91 5.75
CA ALA A 15 -36.63 7.97 4.74
C ALA A 15 -36.97 6.60 4.09
N GLY A 16 -36.28 5.52 4.47
CA GLY A 16 -36.53 4.17 3.93
C GLY A 16 -36.08 3.97 2.47
N VAL A 17 -35.33 4.90 1.89
CA VAL A 17 -34.85 4.83 0.50
C VAL A 17 -33.65 3.87 0.37
N MET A 18 -32.85 3.74 1.45
CA MET A 18 -31.69 2.84 1.44
C MET A 18 -32.06 1.40 1.80
N PRO A 19 -31.45 0.41 1.11
CA PRO A 19 -31.64 -1.01 1.43
C PRO A 19 -31.33 -1.34 2.90
N MET A 20 -31.94 -2.42 3.41
CA MET A 20 -31.79 -2.84 4.81
C MET A 20 -30.33 -3.17 5.19
N TYR A 21 -29.54 -3.65 4.26
CA TYR A 21 -28.13 -4.01 4.45
C TYR A 21 -27.14 -2.83 4.44
N VAL A 22 -27.59 -1.61 4.19
CA VAL A 22 -26.78 -0.39 4.34
C VAL A 22 -27.14 0.26 5.67
N PRO A 23 -26.26 0.22 6.69
CA PRO A 23 -26.55 0.84 7.99
C PRO A 23 -26.51 2.35 7.90
N ALA A 24 -27.29 3.02 8.76
CA ALA A 24 -27.12 4.45 8.96
C ALA A 24 -25.78 4.76 9.64
N PRO A 25 -25.16 5.92 9.40
CA PRO A 25 -23.95 6.36 10.10
C PRO A 25 -24.06 6.28 11.63
N SER A 26 -25.23 6.63 12.19
CA SER A 26 -25.54 6.48 13.62
C SER A 26 -25.43 5.03 14.14
N HIS A 27 -25.80 4.05 13.31
CA HIS A 27 -25.68 2.63 13.68
C HIS A 27 -24.22 2.19 13.78
N LEU A 28 -23.31 2.76 12.97
CA LEU A 28 -21.88 2.48 13.02
C LEU A 28 -21.26 3.02 14.31
N VAL A 29 -21.61 4.25 14.67
CA VAL A 29 -21.18 4.87 15.94
C VAL A 29 -21.70 4.05 17.13
N ALA A 30 -22.97 3.64 17.09
CA ALA A 30 -23.56 2.81 18.13
C ALA A 30 -22.90 1.41 18.23
N ALA A 31 -22.47 0.82 17.11
CA ALA A 31 -21.76 -0.46 17.10
C ALA A 31 -20.40 -0.34 17.82
N VAL A 32 -19.64 0.72 17.55
CA VAL A 32 -18.38 1.00 18.26
C VAL A 32 -18.60 1.25 19.75
N ALA A 33 -19.62 2.05 20.10
CA ALA A 33 -19.92 2.37 21.48
C ALA A 33 -20.35 1.14 22.30
N LYS A 34 -21.08 0.20 21.67
CA LYS A 34 -21.54 -1.04 22.31
C LYS A 34 -20.42 -2.07 22.47
N THR A 35 -19.48 -2.12 21.54
CA THR A 35 -18.42 -3.13 21.51
C THR A 35 -17.08 -2.51 21.13
N PRO A 36 -16.44 -1.74 22.03
CA PRO A 36 -15.14 -1.11 21.74
C PRO A 36 -14.03 -2.12 21.39
N SER A 37 -14.15 -3.36 21.87
CA SER A 37 -13.23 -4.46 21.56
C SER A 37 -13.14 -4.75 20.07
N LEU A 38 -14.18 -4.47 19.28
CA LEU A 38 -14.12 -4.60 17.82
C LEU A 38 -12.96 -3.79 17.20
N LEU A 39 -12.65 -2.63 17.77
CA LEU A 39 -11.54 -1.81 17.33
C LEU A 39 -10.21 -2.25 17.95
N THR A 40 -10.18 -2.38 19.28
CA THR A 40 -8.92 -2.61 20.00
C THR A 40 -8.29 -3.97 19.70
N GLU A 41 -9.11 -5.00 19.45
CA GLU A 41 -8.63 -6.34 19.17
C GLU A 41 -8.26 -6.57 17.69
N ASN A 42 -8.84 -5.80 16.77
CA ASN A 42 -8.68 -6.05 15.32
C ASN A 42 -7.79 -5.04 14.62
N LEU A 43 -7.75 -3.78 15.07
CA LEU A 43 -6.96 -2.74 14.42
C LEU A 43 -5.45 -3.00 14.53
N GLY A 44 -4.97 -3.29 15.74
CA GLY A 44 -3.55 -3.51 16.02
C GLY A 44 -2.93 -4.61 15.17
N PRO A 45 -3.49 -5.83 15.13
CA PRO A 45 -2.99 -6.92 14.30
C PRO A 45 -2.90 -6.57 12.81
N THR A 46 -3.92 -5.94 12.22
CA THR A 46 -3.89 -5.55 10.81
C THR A 46 -2.83 -4.49 10.52
N VAL A 47 -2.72 -3.46 11.39
CA VAL A 47 -1.68 -2.42 11.26
C VAL A 47 -0.30 -3.04 11.35
N TRP A 48 -0.07 -3.94 12.29
CA TRP A 48 1.20 -4.64 12.46
C TRP A 48 1.58 -5.44 11.21
N ARG A 49 0.67 -6.26 10.68
CA ARG A 49 0.90 -7.10 9.50
C ARG A 49 1.13 -6.27 8.24
N ALA A 50 0.30 -5.23 8.04
CA ALA A 50 0.44 -4.33 6.90
C ALA A 50 1.78 -3.56 6.95
N SER A 51 2.14 -2.99 8.10
CA SER A 51 3.38 -2.23 8.25
C SER A 51 4.63 -3.10 8.15
N THR A 52 4.60 -4.30 8.73
CA THR A 52 5.71 -5.25 8.64
C THR A 52 5.87 -5.75 7.20
N GLY A 53 4.78 -6.15 6.53
CA GLY A 53 4.80 -6.55 5.13
C GLY A 53 5.30 -5.43 4.21
N TYR A 54 4.84 -4.20 4.46
CA TYR A 54 5.30 -3.01 3.76
C TYR A 54 6.81 -2.77 3.94
N ALA A 55 7.32 -2.86 5.17
CA ALA A 55 8.74 -2.67 5.47
C ALA A 55 9.62 -3.74 4.80
N ILE A 56 9.19 -5.00 4.83
CA ILE A 56 9.89 -6.11 4.14
C ILE A 56 9.93 -5.84 2.63
N SER A 57 8.80 -5.48 2.03
CA SER A 57 8.73 -5.16 0.60
C SER A 57 9.60 -3.97 0.22
N ALA A 58 9.58 -2.91 1.03
CA ALA A 58 10.45 -1.74 0.84
C ALA A 58 11.93 -2.12 0.87
N PHE A 59 12.34 -2.90 1.87
CA PHE A 59 13.71 -3.39 1.99
C PHE A 59 14.13 -4.24 0.77
N CYS A 60 13.31 -5.23 0.39
CA CYS A 60 13.57 -6.06 -0.78
C CYS A 60 13.65 -5.22 -2.08
N THR A 61 12.78 -4.24 -2.24
CA THR A 61 12.80 -3.33 -3.38
C THR A 61 14.07 -2.50 -3.44
N LEU A 62 14.50 -1.92 -2.32
CA LEU A 62 15.72 -1.12 -2.26
C LEU A 62 16.97 -1.96 -2.56
N VAL A 63 17.01 -3.19 -2.05
CA VAL A 63 18.10 -4.14 -2.36
C VAL A 63 18.09 -4.49 -3.85
N ALA A 64 16.93 -4.87 -4.41
CA ALA A 64 16.81 -5.21 -5.83
C ALA A 64 17.17 -4.03 -6.75
N ALA A 65 16.73 -2.81 -6.42
CA ALA A 65 17.07 -1.60 -7.13
C ALA A 65 18.58 -1.29 -7.07
N SER A 66 19.20 -1.43 -5.91
CA SER A 66 20.65 -1.24 -5.73
C SER A 66 21.48 -2.25 -6.54
N LEU A 67 21.05 -3.50 -6.60
CA LEU A 67 21.67 -4.53 -7.43
C LEU A 67 21.49 -4.23 -8.93
N ALA A 68 20.32 -3.73 -9.34
CA ALA A 68 20.05 -3.37 -10.72
C ALA A 68 20.95 -2.23 -11.23
N VAL A 69 21.36 -1.29 -10.36
CA VAL A 69 22.32 -0.24 -10.72
C VAL A 69 23.68 -0.83 -11.07
N THR A 70 24.14 -1.86 -10.38
CA THR A 70 25.44 -2.48 -10.61
C THR A 70 25.45 -3.39 -11.84
N VAL A 71 24.34 -4.05 -12.13
CA VAL A 71 24.17 -5.00 -13.23
C VAL A 71 22.97 -4.58 -14.08
N HIS A 72 23.24 -3.89 -15.18
CA HIS A 72 22.19 -3.31 -16.05
C HIS A 72 21.13 -4.30 -16.52
N ARG A 73 21.51 -5.56 -16.75
CA ARG A 73 20.55 -6.63 -17.14
C ARG A 73 19.49 -6.92 -16.09
N LEU A 74 19.78 -6.62 -14.82
CA LEU A 74 18.83 -6.84 -13.72
C LEU A 74 17.63 -5.90 -13.75
N TYR A 75 17.72 -4.72 -14.37
CA TYR A 75 16.58 -3.82 -14.51
C TYR A 75 15.39 -4.52 -15.16
N GLY A 76 15.59 -5.09 -16.34
CA GLY A 76 14.54 -5.80 -17.06
C GLY A 76 14.04 -7.03 -16.30
N PHE A 77 14.96 -7.77 -15.69
CA PHE A 77 14.59 -8.96 -14.90
C PHE A 77 13.72 -8.59 -13.68
N VAL A 78 14.15 -7.65 -12.86
CA VAL A 78 13.43 -7.23 -11.64
C VAL A 78 12.07 -6.64 -11.99
N TYR A 79 12.02 -5.80 -13.05
CA TYR A 79 10.76 -5.23 -13.52
C TYR A 79 9.80 -6.30 -14.01
N ASN A 80 10.22 -7.14 -14.95
CA ASN A 80 9.37 -8.19 -15.54
C ASN A 80 8.94 -9.22 -14.51
N PHE A 81 9.83 -9.61 -13.59
CA PHE A 81 9.49 -10.48 -12.49
C PHE A 81 8.38 -9.89 -11.60
N SER A 82 8.48 -8.61 -11.26
CA SER A 82 7.46 -7.93 -10.45
C SER A 82 6.12 -7.82 -11.17
N VAL A 83 6.13 -7.54 -12.49
CA VAL A 83 4.91 -7.53 -13.32
C VAL A 83 4.27 -8.92 -13.33
N THR A 84 5.07 -9.96 -13.55
CA THR A 84 4.57 -11.35 -13.59
C THR A 84 3.98 -11.75 -12.24
N MET A 85 4.66 -11.45 -11.14
CA MET A 85 4.14 -11.75 -9.79
C MET A 85 2.84 -10.98 -9.50
N HIS A 86 2.75 -9.73 -9.91
CA HIS A 86 1.54 -8.93 -9.72
C HIS A 86 0.35 -9.40 -10.57
N SER A 87 0.62 -10.06 -11.70
CA SER A 87 -0.43 -10.61 -12.58
C SER A 87 -1.15 -11.81 -11.97
N VAL A 88 -0.55 -12.47 -10.99
CA VAL A 88 -1.17 -13.60 -10.28
C VAL A 88 -2.12 -13.05 -9.21
N PRO A 89 -3.42 -13.45 -9.22
CA PRO A 89 -4.36 -13.00 -8.20
C PRO A 89 -3.90 -13.40 -6.80
N ILE A 90 -3.59 -12.42 -5.95
CA ILE A 90 -2.98 -12.66 -4.63
C ILE A 90 -3.87 -13.54 -3.74
N ILE A 91 -5.20 -13.42 -3.85
CA ILE A 91 -6.14 -14.24 -3.10
C ILE A 91 -6.04 -15.72 -3.47
N ALA A 92 -5.67 -16.02 -4.72
CA ALA A 92 -5.51 -17.41 -5.20
C ALA A 92 -4.16 -18.01 -4.76
N THR A 93 -3.17 -17.17 -4.45
CA THR A 93 -1.84 -17.64 -3.98
C THR A 93 -1.83 -17.96 -2.49
N ALA A 94 -2.75 -17.42 -1.71
CA ALA A 94 -2.80 -17.59 -0.26
C ALA A 94 -2.82 -19.07 0.19
N PRO A 95 -3.64 -19.98 -0.38
CA PRO A 95 -3.61 -21.40 -0.02
C PRO A 95 -2.29 -22.07 -0.37
N LEU A 96 -1.66 -21.72 -1.51
CA LEU A 96 -0.38 -22.27 -1.92
C LEU A 96 0.73 -21.81 -0.97
N LEU A 97 0.76 -20.54 -0.60
CA LEU A 97 1.72 -20.00 0.37
C LEU A 97 1.52 -20.63 1.75
N ALA A 98 0.27 -20.93 2.15
CA ALA A 98 -0.03 -21.61 3.39
C ALA A 98 0.56 -23.02 3.46
N LEU A 99 0.68 -23.73 2.33
CA LEU A 99 1.34 -25.03 2.28
C LEU A 99 2.87 -24.95 2.52
N TRP A 100 3.51 -23.84 2.16
CA TRP A 100 4.95 -23.65 2.29
C TRP A 100 5.37 -22.98 3.60
N ILE A 101 4.62 -21.97 4.01
CA ILE A 101 4.98 -21.12 5.17
C ILE A 101 4.18 -21.55 6.41
N GLY A 102 3.09 -22.30 6.21
CA GLY A 102 2.09 -22.55 7.25
C GLY A 102 1.04 -21.43 7.32
N THR A 103 0.04 -21.64 8.16
CA THR A 103 -0.99 -20.64 8.46
C THR A 103 -0.54 -19.70 9.57
N GLY A 104 -1.20 -18.55 9.70
CA GLY A 104 -0.94 -17.59 10.78
C GLY A 104 -0.21 -16.32 10.31
N GLU A 105 0.38 -15.62 11.27
CA GLU A 105 0.94 -14.28 11.07
C GLU A 105 2.02 -14.19 9.98
N PRO A 106 2.98 -15.15 9.84
CA PRO A 106 3.97 -15.09 8.75
C PRO A 106 3.34 -15.12 7.37
N LEU A 107 2.28 -15.90 7.16
CA LEU A 107 1.55 -15.96 5.91
C LEU A 107 0.90 -14.61 5.59
N GLN A 108 0.25 -14.00 6.58
CA GLN A 108 -0.46 -12.74 6.43
C GLN A 108 0.50 -11.58 6.10
N ILE A 109 1.65 -11.53 6.77
CA ILE A 109 2.73 -10.57 6.49
C ILE A 109 3.30 -10.78 5.08
N THR A 110 3.51 -12.04 4.66
CA THR A 110 4.02 -12.36 3.32
C THR A 110 3.05 -11.91 2.23
N ILE A 111 1.74 -12.14 2.41
CA ILE A 111 0.72 -11.69 1.47
C ILE A 111 0.69 -10.15 1.41
N ALA A 112 0.79 -9.46 2.54
CA ALA A 112 0.87 -8.00 2.58
C ALA A 112 2.12 -7.49 1.84
N ALA A 113 3.28 -8.13 2.04
CA ALA A 113 4.52 -7.77 1.34
C ALA A 113 4.42 -7.96 -0.17
N LEU A 114 3.88 -9.08 -0.63
CA LEU A 114 3.68 -9.36 -2.06
C LEU A 114 2.70 -8.39 -2.71
N ALA A 115 1.62 -8.02 -2.00
CA ALA A 115 0.61 -7.08 -2.50
C ALA A 115 1.19 -5.70 -2.81
N CYS A 116 2.09 -5.19 -1.97
CA CYS A 116 2.64 -3.85 -2.11
C CYS A 116 3.98 -3.78 -2.86
N GLN A 117 4.56 -4.92 -3.23
CA GLN A 117 5.87 -4.98 -3.89
C GLN A 117 5.89 -4.30 -5.26
N PHE A 118 4.88 -4.56 -6.08
CA PHE A 118 4.86 -4.11 -7.48
C PHE A 118 4.99 -2.59 -7.65
N PRO A 119 4.15 -1.74 -7.03
CA PRO A 119 4.28 -0.30 -7.17
C PRO A 119 5.62 0.24 -6.63
N MET A 120 6.18 -0.37 -5.58
CA MET A 120 7.49 0.01 -5.07
C MET A 120 8.61 -0.28 -6.06
N VAL A 121 8.61 -1.49 -6.65
CA VAL A 121 9.63 -1.89 -7.65
C VAL A 121 9.53 -1.04 -8.90
N VAL A 122 8.31 -0.80 -9.40
CA VAL A 122 8.10 0.04 -10.57
C VAL A 122 8.61 1.46 -10.31
N GLY A 123 8.25 2.07 -9.19
CA GLY A 123 8.74 3.41 -8.83
C GLY A 123 10.27 3.46 -8.71
N ALA A 124 10.88 2.46 -8.06
CA ALA A 124 12.34 2.40 -7.91
C ALA A 124 13.07 2.23 -9.26
N ILE A 125 12.62 1.28 -10.09
CA ILE A 125 13.24 0.97 -11.38
C ILE A 125 13.07 2.14 -12.37
N GLN A 126 11.85 2.67 -12.50
CA GLN A 126 11.59 3.83 -13.37
C GLN A 126 12.36 5.06 -12.89
N GLY A 127 12.40 5.28 -11.58
CA GLY A 127 13.14 6.39 -11.00
C GLY A 127 14.64 6.35 -11.29
N LEU A 128 15.27 5.19 -11.15
CA LEU A 128 16.70 5.02 -11.49
C LEU A 128 16.98 5.21 -12.97
N GLN A 129 16.00 5.04 -13.84
CA GLN A 129 16.10 5.26 -15.28
C GLN A 129 15.74 6.69 -15.70
N ALA A 130 15.12 7.48 -14.83
CA ALA A 130 14.63 8.83 -15.13
C ALA A 130 15.75 9.88 -15.29
N ALA A 131 16.99 9.57 -14.88
CA ALA A 131 18.11 10.47 -15.06
C ALA A 131 18.36 10.77 -16.55
N ASP A 132 18.47 12.04 -16.91
CA ASP A 132 18.71 12.51 -18.29
C ASP A 132 20.01 11.93 -18.86
N ALA A 133 19.99 11.59 -20.16
CA ALA A 133 21.17 11.12 -20.89
C ALA A 133 22.32 12.13 -20.84
N ARG A 134 22.02 13.42 -20.99
CA ARG A 134 23.02 14.50 -20.90
C ARG A 134 23.69 14.59 -19.54
N GLN A 135 22.92 14.36 -18.47
CA GLN A 135 23.45 14.33 -17.10
C GLN A 135 24.35 13.10 -16.87
N ARG A 136 24.03 11.97 -17.49
CA ARG A 136 24.87 10.76 -17.45
C ARG A 136 26.19 10.98 -18.22
N GLU A 137 26.13 11.54 -19.41
CA GLU A 137 27.31 11.92 -20.18
C GLU A 137 28.19 12.90 -19.40
N LEU A 138 27.62 13.91 -18.74
CA LEU A 138 28.37 14.82 -17.90
C LEU A 138 29.12 14.09 -16.76
N MET A 139 28.48 13.10 -16.11
CA MET A 139 29.15 12.29 -15.09
C MET A 139 30.34 11.50 -15.68
N GLU A 140 30.22 11.01 -16.91
CA GLU A 140 31.31 10.32 -17.63
C GLU A 140 32.46 11.26 -17.96
N VAL A 141 32.18 12.46 -18.49
CA VAL A 141 33.18 13.49 -18.75
C VAL A 141 33.94 13.90 -17.49
N LEU A 142 33.22 13.99 -16.34
CA LEU A 142 33.82 14.29 -15.06
C LEU A 142 34.56 13.09 -14.45
N SER A 143 34.65 11.96 -15.17
CA SER A 143 35.26 10.72 -14.68
C SER A 143 34.68 10.25 -13.31
N ALA A 144 33.39 10.51 -13.10
CA ALA A 144 32.71 10.14 -11.85
C ALA A 144 32.67 8.61 -11.69
N THR A 145 32.97 8.16 -10.48
CA THR A 145 32.84 6.74 -10.14
C THR A 145 31.38 6.30 -10.14
N LYS A 146 31.09 5.00 -10.31
CA LYS A 146 29.74 4.45 -10.24
C LYS A 146 29.00 4.86 -8.96
N PHE A 147 29.71 4.93 -7.84
CA PHE A 147 29.13 5.35 -6.56
C PHE A 147 28.78 6.85 -6.56
N GLN A 148 29.63 7.69 -7.15
CA GLN A 148 29.34 9.12 -7.30
C GLN A 148 28.13 9.35 -8.22
N THR A 149 28.07 8.67 -9.36
CA THR A 149 26.91 8.72 -10.27
C THR A 149 25.64 8.26 -9.56
N LEU A 150 25.69 7.16 -8.78
CA LEU A 150 24.55 6.71 -8.01
C LEU A 150 24.09 7.76 -7.00
N ARG A 151 25.02 8.29 -6.19
CA ARG A 151 24.71 9.21 -5.08
C ARG A 151 24.25 10.58 -5.53
N TYR A 152 24.91 11.15 -6.56
CA TYR A 152 24.69 12.54 -6.96
C TYR A 152 23.74 12.71 -8.14
N LEU A 153 23.47 11.64 -8.90
CA LEU A 153 22.56 11.69 -10.05
C LEU A 153 21.38 10.73 -9.88
N LEU A 154 21.65 9.42 -9.78
CA LEU A 154 20.57 8.42 -9.90
C LEU A 154 19.61 8.44 -8.69
N ILE A 155 20.11 8.52 -7.46
CA ILE A 155 19.25 8.56 -6.26
C ILE A 155 18.40 9.83 -6.22
N PRO A 156 18.94 11.06 -6.40
CA PRO A 156 18.12 12.26 -6.45
C PRO A 156 17.06 12.23 -7.55
N SER A 157 17.41 11.76 -8.75
CA SER A 157 16.47 11.63 -9.87
C SER A 157 15.39 10.56 -9.60
N ALA A 158 15.74 9.49 -8.87
CA ALA A 158 14.83 8.40 -8.56
C ALA A 158 13.84 8.75 -7.42
N LEU A 159 14.20 9.67 -6.54
CA LEU A 159 13.49 9.93 -5.31
C LEU A 159 12.00 10.27 -5.50
N PRO A 160 11.60 11.15 -6.44
CA PRO A 160 10.18 11.44 -6.68
C PRO A 160 9.38 10.21 -7.12
N TYR A 161 9.96 9.39 -8.00
CA TYR A 161 9.34 8.16 -8.51
C TYR A 161 9.22 7.09 -7.41
N MET A 162 10.24 6.96 -6.58
CA MET A 162 10.22 6.05 -5.43
C MET A 162 9.15 6.45 -4.42
N ILE A 163 9.05 7.74 -4.08
CA ILE A 163 8.01 8.25 -3.18
C ILE A 163 6.64 7.97 -3.77
N ALA A 164 6.43 8.21 -5.07
CA ALA A 164 5.16 7.90 -5.73
C ALA A 164 4.84 6.39 -5.67
N GLY A 165 5.82 5.51 -5.90
CA GLY A 165 5.68 4.07 -5.77
C GLY A 165 5.32 3.63 -4.34
N PHE A 166 6.02 4.14 -3.35
CA PHE A 166 5.76 3.87 -1.93
C PHE A 166 4.42 4.41 -1.46
N LYS A 167 4.00 5.57 -1.96
CA LYS A 167 2.68 6.15 -1.70
C LYS A 167 1.54 5.25 -2.17
N ILE A 168 1.65 4.69 -3.38
CA ILE A 168 0.67 3.75 -3.93
C ILE A 168 0.73 2.39 -3.20
N ALA A 169 1.91 1.97 -2.77
CA ALA A 169 2.11 0.71 -2.07
C ALA A 169 1.50 0.68 -0.66
N ALA A 170 1.37 1.81 0.02
CA ALA A 170 0.86 1.84 1.39
C ALA A 170 -0.60 1.35 1.53
N PRO A 171 -1.58 1.82 0.72
CA PRO A 171 -2.91 1.24 0.69
C PRO A 171 -2.93 -0.24 0.30
N THR A 172 -2.10 -0.65 -0.66
CA THR A 172 -2.08 -2.05 -1.12
C THR A 172 -1.52 -3.01 -0.07
N ALA A 173 -0.63 -2.55 0.82
CA ALA A 173 -0.19 -3.35 1.97
C ALA A 173 -1.33 -3.63 2.95
N VAL A 174 -2.21 -2.65 3.21
CA VAL A 174 -3.41 -2.85 4.04
C VAL A 174 -4.36 -3.86 3.41
N LEU A 175 -4.63 -3.73 2.10
CA LEU A 175 -5.46 -4.69 1.36
C LEU A 175 -4.84 -6.10 1.37
N GLY A 176 -3.51 -6.19 1.21
CA GLY A 176 -2.78 -7.46 1.31
C GLY A 176 -2.89 -8.10 2.69
N ALA A 177 -2.75 -7.31 3.76
CA ALA A 177 -2.90 -7.80 5.13
C ALA A 177 -4.31 -8.37 5.35
N ILE A 178 -5.36 -7.68 4.93
CA ILE A 178 -6.75 -8.14 5.02
C ILE A 178 -6.95 -9.43 4.22
N THR A 179 -6.41 -9.51 3.00
CA THR A 179 -6.47 -10.73 2.17
C THR A 179 -5.78 -11.91 2.87
N GLY A 180 -4.64 -11.65 3.51
CA GLY A 180 -3.94 -12.64 4.33
C GLY A 180 -4.73 -13.06 5.56
N GLU A 181 -5.44 -12.13 6.19
CA GLU A 181 -6.31 -12.41 7.33
C GLU A 181 -7.51 -13.29 6.96
N TRP A 182 -8.03 -13.17 5.73
CA TRP A 182 -9.07 -14.07 5.23
C TRP A 182 -8.59 -15.53 5.09
N ALA A 183 -7.29 -15.75 4.97
CA ALA A 183 -6.71 -17.09 4.88
C ALA A 183 -6.55 -17.79 6.25
N GLY A 184 -7.18 -17.28 7.31
CA GLY A 184 -7.25 -17.96 8.61
C GLY A 184 -6.64 -17.17 9.76
N ALA A 185 -7.00 -15.90 9.92
CA ALA A 185 -6.66 -15.11 11.11
C ALA A 185 -7.77 -15.15 12.16
N ASP A 186 -7.37 -15.28 13.44
CA ASP A 186 -8.31 -15.20 14.57
C ASP A 186 -8.67 -13.73 14.91
N ARG A 187 -7.78 -12.79 14.56
CA ARG A 187 -7.92 -11.36 14.85
C ARG A 187 -7.43 -10.52 13.67
N GLY A 188 -7.99 -9.36 13.52
CA GLY A 188 -7.70 -8.43 12.45
C GLY A 188 -8.98 -7.93 11.78
N ILE A 189 -8.86 -6.85 11.01
CA ILE A 189 -10.01 -6.25 10.31
C ILE A 189 -10.59 -7.23 9.29
N GLY A 190 -9.74 -8.01 8.59
CA GLY A 190 -10.20 -9.05 7.67
C GLY A 190 -10.92 -10.19 8.38
N ALA A 191 -10.41 -10.64 9.53
CA ALA A 191 -11.11 -11.64 10.37
C ALA A 191 -12.44 -11.10 10.88
N MET A 192 -12.48 -9.83 11.31
CA MET A 192 -13.72 -9.14 11.71
C MET A 192 -14.73 -9.09 10.55
N MET A 193 -14.28 -8.86 9.30
CA MET A 193 -15.16 -8.90 8.13
C MET A 193 -15.81 -10.27 7.93
N LEU A 194 -15.01 -11.36 8.01
CA LEU A 194 -15.52 -12.72 7.84
C LEU A 194 -16.49 -13.10 8.96
N TYR A 195 -16.18 -12.74 10.20
CA TYR A 195 -17.07 -12.98 11.33
C TYR A 195 -18.38 -12.19 11.20
N ALA A 196 -18.28 -10.91 10.82
CA ALA A 196 -19.46 -10.06 10.61
C ALA A 196 -20.35 -10.59 9.46
N LEU A 197 -19.74 -11.10 8.40
CA LEU A 197 -20.44 -11.71 7.26
C LEU A 197 -21.16 -12.99 7.67
N SER A 198 -20.48 -13.90 8.39
CA SER A 198 -21.06 -15.18 8.83
C SER A 198 -22.17 -15.02 9.87
N SER A 199 -22.09 -13.98 10.71
CA SER A 199 -23.11 -13.65 11.72
C SER A 199 -24.20 -12.70 11.23
N PHE A 200 -24.17 -12.29 9.93
CA PHE A 200 -25.07 -11.28 9.36
C PHE A 200 -25.06 -9.94 10.12
N ASN A 201 -23.93 -9.64 10.78
CA ASN A 201 -23.75 -8.37 11.50
C ASN A 201 -23.31 -7.25 10.52
N THR A 202 -24.29 -6.72 9.79
CA THR A 202 -24.06 -5.69 8.77
C THR A 202 -23.36 -4.43 9.30
N PRO A 203 -23.70 -3.87 10.50
CA PRO A 203 -22.98 -2.72 11.03
C PRO A 203 -21.49 -3.00 11.28
N ALA A 204 -21.12 -4.17 11.81
CA ALA A 204 -19.73 -4.55 12.04
C ALA A 204 -18.97 -4.73 10.71
N LEU A 205 -19.61 -5.29 9.68
CA LEU A 205 -19.01 -5.43 8.34
C LEU A 205 -18.70 -4.07 7.73
N TRP A 206 -19.65 -3.13 7.75
CA TRP A 206 -19.45 -1.78 7.24
C TRP A 206 -18.37 -1.01 8.02
N LEU A 207 -18.36 -1.19 9.35
CA LEU A 207 -17.32 -0.61 10.19
C LEU A 207 -15.93 -1.12 9.76
N ALA A 208 -15.77 -2.42 9.54
CA ALA A 208 -14.51 -3.01 9.08
C ALA A 208 -14.06 -2.45 7.71
N ILE A 209 -15.01 -2.27 6.76
CA ILE A 209 -14.73 -1.66 5.45
C ILE A 209 -14.25 -0.21 5.62
N LEU A 210 -14.92 0.58 6.46
CA LEU A 210 -14.53 1.98 6.70
C LEU A 210 -13.17 2.09 7.38
N LEU A 211 -12.88 1.20 8.35
CA LEU A 211 -11.56 1.14 9.01
C LEU A 211 -10.46 0.79 8.00
N THR A 212 -10.71 -0.13 7.07
CA THR A 212 -9.78 -0.44 5.99
C THR A 212 -9.47 0.79 5.16
N GLY A 213 -10.50 1.50 4.69
CA GLY A 213 -10.34 2.72 3.91
C GLY A 213 -9.59 3.81 4.68
N PHE A 214 -9.89 3.96 5.97
CA PHE A 214 -9.22 4.92 6.83
C PHE A 214 -7.72 4.60 7.02
N LEU A 215 -7.37 3.34 7.30
CA LEU A 215 -5.98 2.91 7.40
C LEU A 215 -5.22 3.11 6.07
N ALA A 216 -5.84 2.74 4.96
CA ALA A 216 -5.29 2.94 3.63
C ALA A 216 -5.03 4.43 3.34
N ALA A 217 -5.98 5.30 3.72
CA ALA A 217 -5.86 6.75 3.58
C ALA A 217 -4.76 7.34 4.46
N ILE A 218 -4.58 6.84 5.70
CA ILE A 218 -3.47 7.25 6.58
C ILE A 218 -2.13 6.88 5.94
N GLY A 219 -1.97 5.65 5.46
CA GLY A 219 -0.74 5.20 4.81
C GLY A 219 -0.40 6.02 3.57
N TYR A 220 -1.40 6.30 2.72
CA TYR A 220 -1.24 7.17 1.56
C TYR A 220 -0.90 8.61 1.97
N GLY A 221 -1.62 9.17 2.94
CA GLY A 221 -1.42 10.54 3.42
C GLY A 221 -0.04 10.76 4.04
N PHE A 222 0.49 9.77 4.75
CA PHE A 222 1.86 9.81 5.27
C PHE A 222 2.89 10.03 4.15
N TRP A 223 2.79 9.27 3.05
CA TRP A 223 3.69 9.42 1.92
C TRP A 223 3.42 10.68 1.10
N ALA A 224 2.16 11.12 0.99
CA ALA A 224 1.81 12.39 0.36
C ALA A 224 2.42 13.58 1.12
N LEU A 225 2.49 13.50 2.45
CA LEU A 225 3.18 14.49 3.27
C LEU A 225 4.69 14.48 3.01
N ILE A 226 5.32 13.29 2.96
CA ILE A 226 6.75 13.18 2.61
C ILE A 226 7.01 13.77 1.22
N GLU A 227 6.17 13.44 0.23
CA GLU A 227 6.27 13.99 -1.13
C GLU A 227 6.24 15.50 -1.12
N SER A 228 5.32 16.13 -0.41
CA SER A 228 5.20 17.60 -0.31
C SER A 228 6.41 18.27 0.35
N LEU A 229 7.14 17.54 1.20
CA LEU A 229 8.34 18.05 1.87
C LEU A 229 9.61 17.88 1.01
N VAL A 230 9.63 16.86 0.13
CA VAL A 230 10.80 16.53 -0.70
C VAL A 230 10.74 17.19 -2.07
N THR A 231 9.55 17.25 -2.68
CA THR A 231 9.34 17.99 -3.93
C THR A 231 9.11 19.45 -3.61
N VAL A 232 10.19 20.25 -3.63
CA VAL A 232 10.09 21.72 -3.50
C VAL A 232 9.23 22.25 -4.65
N PRO A 233 8.20 23.06 -4.39
CA PRO A 233 7.47 23.76 -5.43
C PRO A 233 8.40 24.82 -6.06
N GLY A 234 9.00 24.52 -7.20
CA GLY A 234 9.94 25.44 -7.83
C GLY A 234 10.67 24.91 -9.06
N GLY A 235 10.23 23.79 -9.62
CA GLY A 235 10.81 23.21 -10.83
C GLY A 235 9.86 23.14 -12.02
N ASP A 236 8.91 24.08 -12.15
CA ASP A 236 8.29 24.35 -13.44
C ASP A 236 9.38 24.94 -14.33
N VAL A 237 10.14 24.08 -14.99
CA VAL A 237 10.93 24.49 -16.15
C VAL A 237 9.88 24.91 -17.17
N GLU A 238 9.62 26.22 -17.27
CA GLU A 238 9.01 26.83 -18.44
C GLU A 238 9.77 26.24 -19.65
N LEU A 239 9.11 25.35 -20.35
CA LEU A 239 9.47 25.01 -21.72
C LEU A 239 9.23 26.30 -22.52
N ALA A 240 10.22 27.19 -22.54
CA ALA A 240 10.27 28.28 -23.50
C ALA A 240 10.27 27.66 -24.88
N GLU A 241 9.28 28.06 -25.66
CA GLU A 241 9.01 27.82 -27.06
C GLU A 241 10.23 28.03 -27.96
#